data_3800c866a96907dffc9647a3882a6780
#
_entry.id   3800c866a96907dffc9647a3882a6780
#
_cell.length_a   1.000
_cell.length_b   1.000
_cell.length_c   1.000
_cell.angle_alpha   90.00
_cell.angle_beta   90.00
_cell.angle_gamma   90.00
#
_symmetry.space_group_name_H-M   'P 1'
#
loop_
_entity.id
_entity.type
_entity.pdbx_description
1 polymer ?
#
loop_
_entity_poly.entity_id
_entity_poly.type
_entity_poly.pdbx_seq_one_letter_code
_entity_poly.pdbx_strand_id
1 'polypeptide(L)'
;MCTPGGSASAHAADSSSAAAALQTGAAATATAGSKPARAKPRKAKGGLRTIYLKQLHLWHWISAALSLVGMLLFAITGITLNHSATIGGEPTIEAREAELPASFLGLLTAPDGSQEPLPARVADELEDLVGFNVGGAPAEWSPEEVYVAKPGPGTDAWVSIDRASGAVMSEHTSRGSISFLNDLHKGRNTGTVWFWFIDVFSVACVIFTLTGLLLLQLHSRHRRSTWPLVGLGTAIPVGIVLFFLHV
;
A
#
# COMPACT_ATOMS: atom_id res chain seq x y z
N MET A 1 -23.50 -43.52 36.94
CA MET A 1 -24.65 -44.41 37.07
C MET A 1 -25.10 -44.78 35.69
N CYS A 2 -24.83 -46.03 35.37
CA CYS A 2 -25.50 -46.94 34.45
C CYS A 2 -25.67 -46.59 32.97
N THR A 3 -24.80 -47.15 32.16
CA THR A 3 -25.10 -47.90 30.95
C THR A 3 -26.07 -49.11 31.27
N PRO A 4 -26.57 -49.95 30.38
CA PRO A 4 -26.12 -50.30 29.02
C PRO A 4 -27.21 -50.83 28.07
N GLY A 5 -26.76 -51.35 26.94
CA GLY A 5 -27.24 -52.51 26.24
C GLY A 5 -28.05 -52.22 24.95
N GLY A 6 -27.87 -52.84 23.84
CA GLY A 6 -27.24 -54.07 23.46
C GLY A 6 -27.86 -54.59 22.18
N SER A 7 -27.01 -55.16 21.37
CA SER A 7 -27.08 -56.38 20.55
C SER A 7 -27.98 -56.36 19.32
N ALA A 8 -27.45 -56.53 18.10
CA ALA A 8 -26.87 -57.74 17.48
C ALA A 8 -27.91 -58.69 16.90
N SER A 9 -27.74 -59.01 15.64
CA SER A 9 -27.67 -60.29 14.92
C SER A 9 -28.30 -60.13 13.51
N ALA A 10 -27.59 -60.33 12.42
CA ALA A 10 -27.05 -61.55 11.86
C ALA A 10 -28.10 -62.57 11.40
N HIS A 11 -28.13 -62.82 10.07
CA HIS A 11 -28.27 -64.07 9.41
C HIS A 11 -28.31 -63.80 7.87
N ALA A 12 -27.37 -64.16 7.08
CA ALA A 12 -26.84 -65.48 6.64
C ALA A 12 -27.73 -66.24 5.70
N ALA A 13 -27.15 -66.42 4.51
CA ALA A 13 -27.19 -67.56 3.58
C ALA A 13 -28.55 -67.98 2.95
N ASP A 14 -28.62 -68.31 1.72
CA ASP A 14 -28.06 -69.54 1.09
C ASP A 14 -28.38 -69.56 -0.42
N SER A 15 -27.43 -69.88 -1.16
CA SER A 15 -27.24 -70.94 -2.15
C SER A 15 -28.29 -71.19 -3.26
N SER A 16 -27.76 -71.29 -4.43
CA SER A 16 -27.65 -72.50 -5.24
C SER A 16 -28.53 -72.66 -6.47
N SER A 17 -27.82 -72.98 -7.48
CA SER A 17 -28.06 -74.04 -8.50
C SER A 17 -28.68 -73.59 -9.79
N ALA A 18 -27.92 -73.55 -10.81
CA ALA A 18 -27.42 -74.60 -11.73
C ALA A 18 -28.30 -74.86 -12.91
N ALA A 19 -27.62 -74.97 -13.99
CA ALA A 19 -27.76 -75.82 -15.17
C ALA A 19 -28.40 -75.24 -16.42
N ALA A 20 -27.57 -74.90 -17.34
CA ALA A 20 -27.21 -75.68 -18.54
C ALA A 20 -28.32 -75.86 -19.61
N ALA A 21 -28.09 -75.36 -20.77
CA ALA A 21 -27.97 -76.12 -21.99
C ALA A 21 -27.88 -75.29 -23.28
N LEU A 22 -26.88 -75.63 -24.00
CA LEU A 22 -26.71 -75.84 -25.44
C LEU A 22 -27.04 -74.73 -26.46
N GLN A 23 -25.97 -74.16 -26.99
CA GLN A 23 -25.50 -74.27 -28.40
C GLN A 23 -26.52 -74.09 -29.50
N THR A 24 -26.35 -73.04 -30.28
CA THR A 24 -26.12 -73.19 -31.73
C THR A 24 -25.50 -71.95 -32.31
N GLY A 25 -24.49 -72.11 -33.09
CA GLY A 25 -23.65 -71.09 -33.67
C GLY A 25 -24.27 -70.33 -34.82
N ALA A 26 -23.85 -69.13 -34.96
CA ALA A 26 -23.80 -68.43 -36.25
C ALA A 26 -22.60 -67.48 -36.20
N ALA A 27 -21.64 -67.75 -37.05
CA ALA A 27 -20.50 -66.90 -37.32
C ALA A 27 -20.97 -65.56 -37.90
N ALA A 28 -20.83 -64.46 -37.15
CA ALA A 28 -20.95 -63.11 -37.67
C ALA A 28 -19.57 -62.53 -37.72
N THR A 29 -19.09 -62.30 -38.91
CA THR A 29 -17.90 -61.56 -39.30
C THR A 29 -17.79 -60.25 -38.54
N ALA A 30 -16.78 -60.13 -37.69
CA ALA A 30 -16.42 -58.92 -37.01
C ALA A 30 -15.85 -57.94 -38.03
N THR A 31 -16.66 -56.99 -38.49
CA THR A 31 -16.20 -55.76 -39.09
C THR A 31 -15.58 -54.87 -37.96
N ALA A 32 -14.26 -54.78 -38.03
CA ALA A 32 -13.49 -53.87 -37.16
C ALA A 32 -13.97 -52.43 -37.37
N GLY A 33 -14.88 -51.98 -36.50
CA GLY A 33 -15.28 -50.57 -36.42
C GLY A 33 -14.11 -49.76 -35.99
N SER A 34 -13.46 -49.07 -36.91
CA SER A 34 -12.46 -48.03 -36.60
C SER A 34 -13.12 -46.95 -35.71
N LYS A 35 -12.64 -46.83 -34.47
CA LYS A 35 -13.02 -45.72 -33.58
C LYS A 35 -12.83 -44.41 -34.34
N PRO A 36 -13.83 -43.52 -34.40
CA PRO A 36 -13.65 -42.22 -35.04
C PRO A 36 -12.53 -41.48 -34.32
N ALA A 37 -11.50 -41.09 -35.05
CA ALA A 37 -10.41 -40.29 -34.55
C ALA A 37 -10.99 -39.02 -33.92
N ARG A 38 -10.81 -38.87 -32.62
CA ARG A 38 -11.22 -37.67 -31.84
C ARG A 38 -10.53 -36.45 -32.47
N ALA A 39 -11.26 -35.71 -33.28
CA ALA A 39 -10.77 -34.48 -33.89
C ALA A 39 -10.23 -33.59 -32.81
N LYS A 40 -8.94 -33.26 -32.90
CA LYS A 40 -8.31 -32.24 -32.01
C LYS A 40 -9.12 -30.96 -32.09
N PRO A 41 -9.54 -30.36 -30.95
CA PRO A 41 -10.31 -29.13 -30.99
C PRO A 41 -9.49 -28.09 -31.74
N ARG A 42 -10.00 -27.59 -32.87
CA ARG A 42 -9.44 -26.41 -33.57
C ARG A 42 -9.41 -25.29 -32.56
N LYS A 43 -8.20 -24.81 -32.20
CA LYS A 43 -8.03 -23.59 -31.44
C LYS A 43 -8.77 -22.48 -32.18
N ALA A 44 -9.94 -22.12 -31.72
CA ALA A 44 -10.66 -20.96 -32.23
C ALA A 44 -9.71 -19.78 -32.13
N LYS A 45 -9.43 -19.12 -33.27
CA LYS A 45 -8.68 -17.85 -33.30
C LYS A 45 -9.45 -16.92 -32.38
N GLY A 46 -8.86 -16.59 -31.22
CA GLY A 46 -9.50 -15.73 -30.22
C GLY A 46 -9.87 -14.40 -30.84
N GLY A 47 -11.17 -14.13 -30.97
CA GLY A 47 -11.64 -12.85 -31.49
C GLY A 47 -11.11 -11.68 -30.61
N LEU A 48 -11.13 -10.47 -31.13
CA LEU A 48 -10.67 -9.22 -30.45
C LEU A 48 -11.19 -9.16 -29.00
N ARG A 49 -12.42 -9.60 -28.75
CA ARG A 49 -13.02 -9.69 -27.41
C ARG A 49 -12.22 -10.59 -26.46
N THR A 50 -11.72 -11.73 -26.93
CA THR A 50 -10.94 -12.66 -26.09
C THR A 50 -9.58 -12.08 -25.74
N ILE A 51 -8.96 -11.34 -26.67
CA ILE A 51 -7.69 -10.65 -26.45
C ILE A 51 -7.90 -9.52 -25.42
N TYR A 52 -8.94 -8.71 -25.61
CA TYR A 52 -9.29 -7.65 -24.66
C TYR A 52 -9.52 -8.16 -23.25
N LEU A 53 -10.31 -9.23 -23.08
CA LEU A 53 -10.57 -9.84 -21.78
C LEU A 53 -9.30 -10.37 -21.11
N LYS A 54 -8.40 -11.00 -21.88
CA LYS A 54 -7.12 -11.48 -21.36
C LYS A 54 -6.25 -10.33 -20.87
N GLN A 55 -6.15 -9.24 -21.65
CA GLN A 55 -5.39 -8.07 -21.24
C GLN A 55 -6.00 -7.40 -20.02
N LEU A 56 -7.31 -7.27 -19.95
CA LEU A 56 -8.00 -6.68 -18.80
C LEU A 56 -7.73 -7.46 -17.50
N HIS A 57 -7.81 -8.79 -17.56
CA HIS A 57 -7.48 -9.65 -16.41
C HIS A 57 -6.00 -9.55 -16.03
N LEU A 58 -5.11 -9.52 -17.03
CA LEU A 58 -3.67 -9.39 -16.80
C LEU A 58 -3.33 -8.08 -16.09
N TRP A 59 -3.81 -6.95 -16.63
CA TRP A 59 -3.56 -5.64 -16.04
C TRP A 59 -4.17 -5.51 -14.64
N HIS A 60 -5.39 -6.05 -14.46
CA HIS A 60 -6.03 -6.06 -13.14
C HIS A 60 -5.23 -6.89 -12.13
N TRP A 61 -4.73 -8.07 -12.52
CA TRP A 61 -3.93 -8.92 -11.65
C TRP A 61 -2.59 -8.26 -11.28
N ILE A 62 -1.87 -7.70 -12.26
CA ILE A 62 -0.59 -7.02 -12.03
C ILE A 62 -0.79 -5.82 -11.10
N SER A 63 -1.75 -4.96 -11.40
CA SER A 63 -2.01 -3.77 -10.58
C SER A 63 -2.52 -4.13 -9.19
N ALA A 64 -3.34 -5.18 -9.05
CA ALA A 64 -3.74 -5.72 -7.75
C ALA A 64 -2.53 -6.18 -6.93
N ALA A 65 -1.63 -6.97 -7.52
CA ALA A 65 -0.44 -7.47 -6.83
C ALA A 65 0.48 -6.35 -6.36
N LEU A 66 0.60 -5.27 -7.16
CA LEU A 66 1.43 -4.11 -6.80
C LEU A 66 0.78 -3.22 -5.74
N SER A 67 -0.55 -3.07 -5.76
CA SER A 67 -1.23 -2.06 -4.95
C SER A 67 -1.90 -2.60 -3.68
N LEU A 68 -2.19 -3.90 -3.59
CA LEU A 68 -3.04 -4.45 -2.52
C LEU A 68 -2.50 -4.18 -1.11
N VAL A 69 -1.22 -4.47 -0.87
CA VAL A 69 -0.59 -4.27 0.45
C VAL A 69 -0.47 -2.78 0.77
N GLY A 70 -0.07 -1.97 -0.22
CA GLY A 70 -0.01 -0.51 -0.07
C GLY A 70 -1.39 0.07 0.25
N MET A 71 -2.45 -0.34 -0.46
CA MET A 71 -3.83 0.09 -0.17
C MET A 71 -4.26 -0.25 1.25
N LEU A 72 -3.93 -1.45 1.74
CA LEU A 72 -4.22 -1.85 3.12
C LEU A 72 -3.51 -0.94 4.13
N LEU A 73 -2.21 -0.69 3.92
CA LEU A 73 -1.42 0.20 4.78
C LEU A 73 -1.97 1.63 4.75
N PHE A 74 -2.29 2.16 3.56
CA PHE A 74 -2.89 3.49 3.42
C PHE A 74 -4.29 3.57 4.02
N ALA A 75 -5.09 2.51 3.95
CA ALA A 75 -6.40 2.47 4.62
C ALA A 75 -6.24 2.51 6.16
N ILE A 76 -5.32 1.73 6.73
CA ILE A 76 -5.04 1.74 8.18
C ILE A 76 -4.51 3.11 8.60
N THR A 77 -3.52 3.66 7.89
CA THR A 77 -2.97 4.98 8.20
C THR A 77 -3.97 6.11 7.95
N GLY A 78 -4.92 5.96 7.04
CA GLY A 78 -6.05 6.87 6.88
C GLY A 78 -6.96 6.93 8.10
N ILE A 79 -7.21 5.78 8.76
CA ILE A 79 -7.95 5.73 10.03
C ILE A 79 -7.17 6.45 11.14
N THR A 80 -5.86 6.18 11.28
CA THR A 80 -5.04 6.88 12.29
C THR A 80 -4.96 8.37 12.03
N LEU A 81 -4.90 8.78 10.77
CA LEU A 81 -4.91 10.19 10.37
C LEU A 81 -6.21 10.89 10.76
N ASN A 82 -7.36 10.24 10.53
CA ASN A 82 -8.68 10.79 10.87
C ASN A 82 -8.87 10.94 12.39
N HIS A 83 -8.15 10.16 13.20
CA HIS A 83 -8.22 10.20 14.66
C HIS A 83 -6.94 10.77 15.30
N SER A 84 -6.11 11.48 14.53
CA SER A 84 -4.80 11.97 14.98
C SER A 84 -4.85 12.86 16.23
N ALA A 85 -5.95 13.60 16.41
CA ALA A 85 -6.15 14.44 17.58
C ALA A 85 -6.42 13.65 18.88
N THR A 86 -6.90 12.40 18.76
CA THR A 86 -7.28 11.58 19.91
C THR A 86 -6.27 10.49 20.26
N ILE A 87 -5.53 10.00 19.26
CA ILE A 87 -4.56 8.91 19.42
C ILE A 87 -3.10 9.38 19.28
N GLY A 88 -2.88 10.67 18.99
CA GLY A 88 -1.55 11.28 18.96
C GLY A 88 -0.95 11.29 20.38
N GLY A 89 0.33 10.93 20.49
CA GLY A 89 1.08 11.11 21.74
C GLY A 89 1.44 12.57 21.96
N GLU A 90 1.80 12.91 23.19
CA GLU A 90 2.43 14.18 23.49
C GLU A 90 3.79 14.29 22.80
N PRO A 91 4.14 15.43 22.18
CA PRO A 91 5.44 15.61 21.56
C PRO A 91 6.55 15.59 22.62
N THR A 92 7.64 14.92 22.30
CA THR A 92 8.86 14.99 23.09
C THR A 92 9.73 16.09 22.47
N ILE A 93 10.07 17.09 23.26
CA ILE A 93 10.88 18.23 22.84
C ILE A 93 12.24 18.14 23.51
N GLU A 94 13.30 18.12 22.73
CA GLU A 94 14.70 18.19 23.18
C GLU A 94 15.29 19.50 22.69
N ALA A 95 15.47 20.45 23.60
CA ALA A 95 16.18 21.69 23.34
C ALA A 95 17.63 21.56 23.83
N ARG A 96 18.57 22.08 23.03
CA ARG A 96 20.00 22.10 23.37
C ARG A 96 20.57 23.46 23.05
N GLU A 97 21.45 23.92 23.94
CA GLU A 97 22.28 25.10 23.77
C GLU A 97 23.73 24.63 23.69
N ALA A 98 24.48 25.21 22.78
CA ALA A 98 25.88 24.90 22.58
C ALA A 98 26.61 26.15 22.06
N GLU A 99 27.89 26.05 21.86
CA GLU A 99 28.71 27.13 21.29
C GLU A 99 29.56 26.53 20.16
N LEU A 100 29.47 27.14 18.99
CA LEU A 100 30.28 26.76 17.85
C LEU A 100 31.70 27.28 18.07
N PRO A 101 32.75 26.43 17.96
CA PRO A 101 34.12 26.88 18.13
C PRO A 101 34.47 28.06 17.22
N ALA A 102 35.21 29.04 17.72
CA ALA A 102 35.54 30.29 17.01
C ALA A 102 36.21 30.08 15.65
N SER A 103 36.89 28.90 15.45
CA SER A 103 37.49 28.51 14.18
C SER A 103 36.47 28.30 13.05
N PHE A 104 35.20 28.06 13.35
CA PHE A 104 34.12 27.85 12.39
C PHE A 104 33.37 29.15 12.05
N LEU A 105 33.44 30.19 12.87
CA LEU A 105 32.73 31.46 12.63
C LEU A 105 33.13 32.09 11.28
N GLY A 106 34.41 32.01 10.92
CA GLY A 106 34.91 32.47 9.62
C GLY A 106 34.36 31.73 8.40
N LEU A 107 33.64 30.62 8.60
CA LEU A 107 32.96 29.86 7.53
C LEU A 107 31.51 30.32 7.35
N LEU A 108 30.93 31.10 8.26
CA LEU A 108 29.57 31.62 8.19
C LEU A 108 29.51 32.90 7.33
N THR A 109 29.88 32.79 6.04
CA THR A 109 30.13 33.95 5.16
C THR A 109 29.10 34.11 4.03
N ALA A 110 28.05 33.27 3.97
CA ALA A 110 27.06 33.42 2.92
C ALA A 110 26.34 34.80 3.01
N PRO A 111 25.92 35.35 1.85
CA PRO A 111 25.22 36.63 1.80
C PRO A 111 23.89 36.60 2.56
N ASP A 112 23.53 37.71 3.16
CA ASP A 112 22.23 37.89 3.81
C ASP A 112 21.08 37.68 2.82
N GLY A 113 20.04 36.96 3.25
CA GLY A 113 18.91 36.62 2.42
C GLY A 113 19.15 35.41 1.49
N SER A 114 20.33 34.80 1.54
CA SER A 114 20.59 33.57 0.79
C SER A 114 19.90 32.36 1.44
N GLN A 115 19.72 31.28 0.65
CA GLN A 115 19.24 29.99 1.15
C GLN A 115 20.29 28.88 0.93
N GLU A 116 21.55 29.29 0.88
CA GLU A 116 22.64 28.33 0.72
C GLU A 116 22.76 27.44 1.95
N PRO A 117 22.91 26.11 1.77
CA PRO A 117 23.11 25.22 2.91
C PRO A 117 24.41 25.57 3.65
N LEU A 118 24.46 25.23 4.94
CA LEU A 118 25.66 25.38 5.74
C LEU A 118 26.87 24.68 5.10
N PRO A 119 28.07 25.23 5.21
CA PRO A 119 29.30 24.53 4.84
C PRO A 119 29.36 23.17 5.55
N ALA A 120 29.76 22.10 4.81
CA ALA A 120 29.75 20.75 5.35
C ALA A 120 30.47 20.61 6.70
N ARG A 121 31.64 21.26 6.86
CA ARG A 121 32.39 21.23 8.11
C ARG A 121 31.64 21.85 9.30
N VAL A 122 30.83 22.89 9.05
CA VAL A 122 29.99 23.50 10.09
C VAL A 122 28.82 22.58 10.41
N ALA A 123 28.20 21.96 9.40
CA ALA A 123 27.12 21.01 9.58
C ALA A 123 27.54 19.76 10.36
N ASP A 124 28.76 19.25 10.09
CA ASP A 124 29.32 18.07 10.79
C ASP A 124 29.60 18.43 12.28
N GLU A 125 30.21 19.60 12.56
CA GLU A 125 30.42 20.05 13.94
C GLU A 125 29.11 20.26 14.70
N LEU A 126 28.11 20.83 14.03
CA LEU A 126 26.77 21.00 14.64
C LEU A 126 26.12 19.64 14.95
N GLU A 127 26.28 18.63 14.09
CA GLU A 127 25.75 17.30 14.37
C GLU A 127 26.33 16.72 15.67
N ASP A 128 27.61 16.93 15.92
CA ASP A 128 28.26 16.51 17.17
C ASP A 128 27.74 17.30 18.38
N LEU A 129 27.49 18.60 18.23
CA LEU A 129 27.01 19.49 19.31
C LEU A 129 25.52 19.26 19.64
N VAL A 130 24.66 19.19 18.62
CA VAL A 130 23.20 19.17 18.83
C VAL A 130 22.60 17.76 18.73
N GLY A 131 23.33 16.80 18.16
CA GLY A 131 22.93 15.38 18.08
C GLY A 131 22.01 15.03 16.92
N PHE A 132 21.84 15.91 15.93
CA PHE A 132 21.12 15.61 14.68
C PHE A 132 21.74 16.37 13.50
N ASN A 133 21.67 15.76 12.33
CA ASN A 133 22.29 16.25 11.11
C ASN A 133 21.44 17.34 10.45
N VAL A 134 22.01 18.51 10.21
CA VAL A 134 21.40 19.64 9.47
C VAL A 134 21.99 19.83 8.08
N GLY A 135 22.97 19.03 7.69
CA GLY A 135 23.66 19.14 6.41
C GLY A 135 22.72 19.04 5.21
N GLY A 136 22.99 19.87 4.20
CA GLY A 136 22.24 19.91 2.95
C GLY A 136 20.84 20.51 3.04
N ALA A 137 20.37 20.92 4.23
CA ALA A 137 19.13 21.68 4.36
C ALA A 137 19.37 23.14 3.95
N PRO A 138 18.39 23.82 3.33
CA PRO A 138 18.46 25.24 3.07
C PRO A 138 18.60 25.99 4.39
N ALA A 139 19.54 26.94 4.45
CA ALA A 139 19.76 27.80 5.60
C ALA A 139 19.28 29.22 5.28
N GLU A 140 18.54 29.85 6.17
CA GLU A 140 18.15 31.24 6.07
C GLU A 140 19.25 32.11 6.73
N TRP A 141 19.91 32.95 5.92
CA TRP A 141 21.02 33.77 6.36
C TRP A 141 20.55 35.20 6.62
N SER A 142 20.67 35.64 7.83
CA SER A 142 20.49 37.05 8.26
C SER A 142 21.79 37.67 8.70
N PRO A 143 21.86 39.01 8.92
CA PRO A 143 23.05 39.64 9.45
C PRO A 143 23.46 39.12 10.83
N GLU A 144 22.47 38.73 11.66
CA GLU A 144 22.66 38.35 13.07
C GLU A 144 22.80 36.82 13.21
N GLU A 145 22.00 36.03 12.46
CA GLU A 145 21.91 34.62 12.68
C GLU A 145 21.82 33.81 11.38
N VAL A 146 22.12 32.52 11.48
CA VAL A 146 21.84 31.50 10.46
C VAL A 146 20.84 30.53 11.03
N TYR A 147 19.66 30.48 10.42
CA TYR A 147 18.59 29.56 10.81
C TYR A 147 18.45 28.42 9.84
N VAL A 148 18.41 27.19 10.34
CA VAL A 148 18.24 25.96 9.54
C VAL A 148 17.09 25.15 10.09
N ALA A 149 16.06 24.93 9.26
CA ALA A 149 14.98 24.01 9.57
C ALA A 149 15.16 22.69 8.77
N LYS A 150 15.05 21.58 9.45
CA LYS A 150 15.10 20.24 8.83
C LYS A 150 13.95 19.36 9.34
N PRO A 151 12.71 19.66 8.94
CA PRO A 151 11.58 18.84 9.31
C PRO A 151 11.68 17.45 8.67
N GLY A 152 11.28 16.42 9.43
CA GLY A 152 11.17 15.03 9.00
C GLY A 152 9.76 14.49 9.20
N PRO A 153 9.46 13.27 8.71
CA PRO A 153 8.17 12.65 8.97
C PRO A 153 7.99 12.42 10.48
N GLY A 154 6.92 12.98 11.06
CA GLY A 154 6.64 12.91 12.49
C GLY A 154 7.59 13.69 13.40
N THR A 155 8.53 14.44 12.83
CA THR A 155 9.53 15.21 13.58
C THR A 155 9.67 16.62 13.02
N ASP A 156 10.09 17.55 13.87
CA ASP A 156 10.61 18.85 13.48
C ASP A 156 11.97 19.05 14.14
N ALA A 157 12.90 19.64 13.42
CA ALA A 157 14.20 19.99 13.93
C ALA A 157 14.63 21.35 13.38
N TRP A 158 15.23 22.15 14.21
CA TRP A 158 15.81 23.42 13.78
C TRP A 158 17.06 23.77 14.60
N VAL A 159 17.93 24.54 13.99
CA VAL A 159 19.13 25.11 14.62
C VAL A 159 19.21 26.58 14.24
N SER A 160 19.50 27.43 15.21
CA SER A 160 19.89 28.83 15.01
C SER A 160 21.30 29.04 15.53
N ILE A 161 22.12 29.74 14.76
CA ILE A 161 23.52 30.06 15.08
C ILE A 161 23.68 31.59 15.04
N ASP A 162 24.03 32.16 16.14
CA ASP A 162 24.43 33.58 16.18
C ASP A 162 25.81 33.77 15.48
N ARG A 163 25.85 34.59 14.45
CA ARG A 163 27.04 34.74 13.59
C ARG A 163 28.20 35.48 14.29
N ALA A 164 27.91 36.26 15.30
CA ALA A 164 28.92 37.08 16.02
C ALA A 164 29.55 36.29 17.17
N SER A 165 28.72 35.62 17.97
CA SER A 165 29.18 34.89 19.16
C SER A 165 29.43 33.40 18.91
N GLY A 166 28.76 32.82 17.93
CA GLY A 166 28.76 31.37 17.74
C GLY A 166 27.79 30.61 18.65
N ALA A 167 26.94 31.33 19.39
CA ALA A 167 25.92 30.70 20.22
C ALA A 167 24.97 29.89 19.35
N VAL A 168 24.74 28.61 19.70
CA VAL A 168 23.90 27.66 18.99
C VAL A 168 22.69 27.34 19.86
N MET A 169 21.51 27.54 19.32
CA MET A 169 20.25 27.05 19.89
C MET A 169 19.63 26.02 18.95
N SER A 170 19.14 24.94 19.50
CA SER A 170 18.50 23.91 18.71
C SER A 170 17.33 23.28 19.42
N GLU A 171 16.38 22.81 18.65
CA GLU A 171 15.25 22.04 19.14
C GLU A 171 14.96 20.88 18.19
N HIS A 172 14.78 19.71 18.76
CA HIS A 172 14.30 18.54 18.08
C HIS A 172 13.00 18.07 18.73
N THR A 173 11.91 18.14 17.97
CA THR A 173 10.57 17.73 18.42
C THR A 173 10.18 16.42 17.74
N SER A 174 9.89 15.38 18.53
CA SER A 174 9.33 14.11 18.05
C SER A 174 7.86 14.00 18.44
N ARG A 175 6.99 13.79 17.45
CA ARG A 175 5.53 13.63 17.65
C ARG A 175 5.10 12.16 17.66
N GLY A 176 6.06 11.24 17.70
CA GLY A 176 5.83 9.81 17.84
C GLY A 176 5.42 9.10 16.55
N SER A 177 5.23 7.77 16.67
CA SER A 177 5.00 6.88 15.52
C SER A 177 3.70 7.13 14.77
N ILE A 178 2.65 7.56 15.44
CA ILE A 178 1.36 7.89 14.78
C ILE A 178 1.53 9.10 13.85
N SER A 179 2.22 10.15 14.33
CA SER A 179 2.51 11.32 13.51
C SER A 179 3.43 10.97 12.33
N PHE A 180 4.42 10.10 12.54
CA PHE A 180 5.29 9.59 11.48
C PHE A 180 4.46 8.89 10.38
N LEU A 181 3.58 7.96 10.74
CA LEU A 181 2.72 7.25 9.78
C LEU A 181 1.75 8.19 9.05
N ASN A 182 1.24 9.20 9.75
CA ASN A 182 0.36 10.21 9.17
C ASN A 182 1.10 11.10 8.16
N ASP A 183 2.35 11.47 8.43
CA ASP A 183 3.17 12.23 7.51
C ASP A 183 3.57 11.38 6.29
N LEU A 184 3.88 10.09 6.46
CA LEU A 184 4.05 9.14 5.35
C LEU A 184 2.79 9.03 4.48
N HIS A 185 1.61 8.96 5.11
CA HIS A 185 0.34 8.91 4.39
C HIS A 185 0.11 10.16 3.53
N LYS A 186 0.49 11.34 4.05
CA LYS A 186 0.37 12.62 3.35
C LYS A 186 1.51 12.91 2.39
N GLY A 187 2.60 12.16 2.45
CA GLY A 187 3.84 12.48 1.74
C GLY A 187 4.57 13.72 2.27
N ARG A 188 4.29 14.15 3.53
CA ARG A 188 4.85 15.37 4.11
C ARG A 188 6.24 15.10 4.69
N ASN A 189 7.23 15.91 4.31
CA ASN A 189 8.62 15.84 4.78
C ASN A 189 9.29 14.47 4.55
N THR A 190 8.86 13.71 3.52
CA THR A 190 9.28 12.31 3.28
C THR A 190 10.38 12.16 2.23
N GLY A 191 10.77 13.26 1.60
CA GLY A 191 11.80 13.27 0.56
C GLY A 191 11.35 12.72 -0.79
N THR A 192 12.20 12.90 -1.80
CA THR A 192 11.89 12.65 -3.22
C THR A 192 11.57 11.19 -3.52
N VAL A 193 12.24 10.25 -2.84
CA VAL A 193 12.03 8.79 -3.09
C VAL A 193 10.61 8.38 -2.71
N TRP A 194 10.13 8.84 -1.55
CA TRP A 194 8.78 8.54 -1.09
C TRP A 194 7.72 9.24 -1.94
N PHE A 195 7.98 10.46 -2.38
CA PHE A 195 7.12 11.19 -3.32
C PHE A 195 6.86 10.36 -4.58
N TRP A 196 7.91 9.89 -5.26
CA TRP A 196 7.77 9.03 -6.45
C TRP A 196 7.11 7.69 -6.17
N PHE A 197 7.36 7.11 -5.00
CA PHE A 197 6.68 5.89 -4.58
C PHE A 197 5.16 6.10 -4.51
N ILE A 198 4.68 7.20 -3.89
CA ILE A 198 3.26 7.51 -3.81
C ILE A 198 2.64 7.67 -5.21
N ASP A 199 3.31 8.35 -6.11
CA ASP A 199 2.81 8.56 -7.47
C ASP A 199 2.66 7.25 -8.24
N VAL A 200 3.70 6.43 -8.26
CA VAL A 200 3.68 5.11 -8.92
C VAL A 200 2.61 4.21 -8.31
N PHE A 201 2.52 4.19 -6.99
CA PHE A 201 1.50 3.45 -6.26
C PHE A 201 0.09 3.94 -6.61
N SER A 202 -0.14 5.26 -6.65
CA SER A 202 -1.42 5.86 -7.01
C SER A 202 -1.85 5.48 -8.43
N VAL A 203 -0.92 5.50 -9.39
CA VAL A 203 -1.18 5.04 -10.77
C VAL A 203 -1.58 3.57 -10.79
N ALA A 204 -0.89 2.71 -10.03
CA ALA A 204 -1.26 1.29 -9.91
C ALA A 204 -2.67 1.12 -9.32
N CYS A 205 -3.04 1.89 -8.31
CA CYS A 205 -4.38 1.89 -7.72
C CYS A 205 -5.45 2.34 -8.71
N VAL A 206 -5.18 3.37 -9.53
CA VAL A 206 -6.09 3.82 -10.58
C VAL A 206 -6.31 2.72 -11.62
N ILE A 207 -5.25 2.09 -12.11
CA ILE A 207 -5.34 0.99 -13.08
C ILE A 207 -6.13 -0.19 -12.45
N PHE A 208 -5.85 -0.55 -11.22
CA PHE A 208 -6.57 -1.60 -10.48
C PHE A 208 -8.07 -1.30 -10.41
N THR A 209 -8.43 -0.09 -10.00
CA THR A 209 -9.82 0.33 -9.82
C THR A 209 -10.57 0.37 -11.16
N LEU A 210 -9.98 0.96 -12.20
CA LEU A 210 -10.59 1.04 -13.52
C LEU A 210 -10.77 -0.33 -14.15
N THR A 211 -9.75 -1.19 -14.08
CA THR A 211 -9.85 -2.56 -14.60
C THR A 211 -10.85 -3.39 -13.80
N GLY A 212 -10.92 -3.19 -12.47
CA GLY A 212 -11.91 -3.81 -11.61
C GLY A 212 -13.34 -3.40 -11.97
N LEU A 213 -13.60 -2.12 -12.22
CA LEU A 213 -14.91 -1.62 -12.66
C LEU A 213 -15.31 -2.21 -14.01
N LEU A 214 -14.38 -2.31 -14.97
CA LEU A 214 -14.64 -2.94 -16.27
C LEU A 214 -14.95 -4.43 -16.14
N LEU A 215 -14.21 -5.15 -15.30
CA LEU A 215 -14.50 -6.56 -14.99
C LEU A 215 -15.84 -6.71 -14.29
N LEU A 216 -16.15 -5.83 -13.35
CA LEU A 216 -17.44 -5.82 -12.66
C LEU A 216 -18.60 -5.61 -13.64
N GLN A 217 -18.46 -4.67 -14.60
CA GLN A 217 -19.45 -4.46 -15.66
C GLN A 217 -19.69 -5.71 -16.48
N LEU A 218 -18.62 -6.42 -16.86
CA LEU A 218 -18.71 -7.65 -17.66
C LEU A 218 -19.43 -8.77 -16.92
N HIS A 219 -19.30 -8.84 -15.60
CA HIS A 219 -19.90 -9.89 -14.76
C HIS A 219 -21.21 -9.48 -14.08
N SER A 220 -21.60 -8.20 -14.16
CA SER A 220 -22.79 -7.65 -13.48
C SER A 220 -24.13 -8.22 -13.96
N ARG A 221 -24.18 -8.81 -15.15
CA ARG A 221 -25.41 -9.40 -15.73
C ARG A 221 -26.07 -10.43 -14.83
N HIS A 222 -25.31 -11.08 -13.95
CA HIS A 222 -25.79 -12.11 -13.03
C HIS A 222 -26.15 -11.56 -11.63
N ARG A 223 -25.88 -10.27 -11.35
CA ARG A 223 -26.08 -9.64 -10.04
C ARG A 223 -26.73 -8.26 -10.21
N ARG A 224 -28.05 -8.20 -10.01
CA ARG A 224 -28.84 -6.96 -10.18
C ARG A 224 -28.46 -5.84 -9.20
N SER A 225 -27.92 -6.18 -8.03
CA SER A 225 -27.53 -5.20 -7.00
C SER A 225 -26.19 -4.52 -7.25
N THR A 226 -25.41 -4.95 -8.25
CA THR A 226 -24.05 -4.42 -8.51
C THR A 226 -24.07 -2.92 -8.77
N TRP A 227 -24.86 -2.45 -9.72
CA TRP A 227 -24.91 -1.04 -10.09
C TRP A 227 -25.53 -0.13 -9.02
N PRO A 228 -26.62 -0.52 -8.34
CA PRO A 228 -27.09 0.23 -7.17
C PRO A 228 -26.03 0.39 -6.07
N LEU A 229 -25.23 -0.64 -5.78
CA LEU A 229 -24.17 -0.56 -4.78
C LEU A 229 -23.01 0.35 -5.22
N VAL A 230 -22.58 0.27 -6.49
CA VAL A 230 -21.57 1.19 -7.04
C VAL A 230 -22.10 2.64 -7.02
N GLY A 231 -23.36 2.83 -7.41
CA GLY A 231 -24.01 4.14 -7.35
C GLY A 231 -24.07 4.71 -5.93
N LEU A 232 -24.41 3.88 -4.95
CA LEU A 232 -24.46 4.27 -3.54
C LEU A 232 -23.05 4.62 -3.02
N GLY A 233 -22.03 3.82 -3.37
CA GLY A 233 -20.63 4.08 -3.01
C GLY A 233 -20.11 5.40 -3.55
N THR A 234 -20.67 5.90 -4.66
CA THR A 234 -20.32 7.22 -5.21
C THR A 234 -21.23 8.32 -4.62
N ALA A 235 -22.52 8.07 -4.47
CA ALA A 235 -23.48 9.06 -4.03
C ALA A 235 -23.27 9.48 -2.57
N ILE A 236 -22.86 8.57 -1.69
CA ILE A 236 -22.63 8.89 -0.26
C ILE A 236 -21.53 9.95 -0.11
N PRO A 237 -20.27 9.76 -0.58
CA PRO A 237 -19.24 10.78 -0.40
C PRO A 237 -19.58 12.10 -1.11
N VAL A 238 -20.18 12.05 -2.30
CA VAL A 238 -20.63 13.26 -3.01
C VAL A 238 -21.71 13.99 -2.20
N GLY A 239 -22.68 13.27 -1.67
CA GLY A 239 -23.72 13.86 -0.81
C GLY A 239 -23.13 14.49 0.45
N ILE A 240 -22.18 13.83 1.11
CA ILE A 240 -21.50 14.39 2.29
C ILE A 240 -20.80 15.71 1.92
N VAL A 241 -20.05 15.74 0.80
CA VAL A 241 -19.38 16.97 0.36
C VAL A 241 -20.38 18.09 0.08
N LEU A 242 -21.46 17.80 -0.65
CA LEU A 242 -22.41 18.82 -1.07
C LEU A 242 -23.27 19.36 0.07
N PHE A 243 -23.65 18.52 1.04
CA PHE A 243 -24.59 18.91 2.09
C PHE A 243 -23.95 19.26 3.43
N PHE A 244 -22.75 18.75 3.72
CA PHE A 244 -22.11 18.95 5.02
C PHE A 244 -20.78 19.71 4.97
N LEU A 245 -20.06 19.70 3.82
CA LEU A 245 -18.78 20.40 3.67
C LEU A 245 -18.92 21.64 2.78
N HIS A 246 -20.12 21.95 2.31
CA HIS A 246 -20.38 23.16 1.54
C HIS A 246 -20.55 24.33 2.53
N VAL A 247 -19.47 25.08 2.71
CA VAL A 247 -19.43 26.33 3.47
C VAL A 247 -19.37 27.50 2.51
#